data_7c1d095a5d2c66671e55068178a4ffa4
#
_entry.id   7c1d095a5d2c66671e55068178a4ffa4
#
_cell.length_a   1.000
_cell.length_b   1.000
_cell.length_c   1.000
_cell.angle_alpha   90.00
_cell.angle_beta   90.00
_cell.angle_gamma   90.00
#
_symmetry.space_group_name_H-M   'P 1'
#
loop_
_entity.id
_entity.type
_entity.pdbx_description
1 polymer ?
#
loop_
_entity_poly.entity_id
_entity_poly.type
_entity_poly.pdbx_seq_one_letter_code
_entity_poly.pdbx_strand_id
1 'polypeptide(L)'
;MKIILWLSLFLFLVAGATPVFGVVEDLQIESVESVAEGRDFGRVGPYEKVVGRLTLSLDPETERIVDLNRAPQGSDGRVRFEADIYLLRPVHAERGRVTLFLEIPNRGGKAIVRYFNRGATRTFDPVTSESLGDGFLMEEGYTLAWIGWQFDVPDQNNLMKVDVVPATSGGRVEGLVRADHVFEEESDIFELGHVGHRAYLPTAIDDERHRLTVRSTRLGPGKLVPRESWSSRFPDEVTGEGLAVRLDGGFQKGKVYELVYASADPVVVGVGLAALRDGAAWLRDSEDSPVAVERVLAMGISQTGR
;
A
#
# COMPACT_ATOMS: atom_id res chain seq x y z
N MET A 1 -53.76 14.70 53.64
CA MET A 1 -53.28 13.53 52.88
C MET A 1 -52.34 14.05 51.81
N LYS A 2 -51.02 14.05 52.05
CA LYS A 2 -50.04 14.57 51.06
C LYS A 2 -49.49 13.38 50.29
N ILE A 3 -49.73 13.39 48.97
CA ILE A 3 -49.20 12.40 48.03
C ILE A 3 -47.82 12.90 47.63
N ILE A 4 -46.76 12.15 48.02
CA ILE A 4 -45.39 12.39 47.56
C ILE A 4 -45.17 11.57 46.29
N LEU A 5 -44.99 12.27 45.16
CA LEU A 5 -44.70 11.69 43.87
C LEU A 5 -43.17 11.47 43.81
N TRP A 6 -42.73 10.23 43.78
CA TRP A 6 -41.34 9.87 43.52
C TRP A 6 -41.12 9.88 42.01
N LEU A 7 -40.34 10.86 41.53
CA LEU A 7 -39.86 10.91 40.16
C LEU A 7 -38.55 10.14 40.07
N SER A 8 -38.59 8.90 39.58
CA SER A 8 -37.38 8.11 39.33
C SER A 8 -36.75 8.58 38.02
N LEU A 9 -35.64 9.31 38.09
CA LEU A 9 -34.83 9.74 36.94
C LEU A 9 -34.01 8.53 36.50
N PHE A 10 -34.42 7.87 35.41
CA PHE A 10 -33.61 6.87 34.71
C PHE A 10 -32.57 7.59 33.86
N LEU A 11 -31.33 7.65 34.33
CA LEU A 11 -30.21 8.10 33.56
C LEU A 11 -29.79 6.95 32.61
N PHE A 12 -30.21 7.01 31.34
CA PHE A 12 -29.67 6.13 30.31
C PHE A 12 -28.25 6.59 29.98
N LEU A 13 -27.24 5.88 30.52
CA LEU A 13 -25.87 5.98 30.04
C LEU A 13 -25.82 5.32 28.66
N VAL A 14 -25.96 6.08 27.60
CA VAL A 14 -25.60 5.62 26.27
C VAL A 14 -24.07 5.58 26.26
N ALA A 15 -23.51 4.41 26.56
CA ALA A 15 -22.12 4.13 26.26
C ALA A 15 -22.01 4.13 24.74
N GLY A 16 -21.68 5.28 24.18
CA GLY A 16 -21.27 5.37 22.78
C GLY A 16 -20.06 4.48 22.62
N ALA A 17 -20.21 3.36 21.91
CA ALA A 17 -19.08 2.59 21.46
C ALA A 17 -18.28 3.53 20.54
N THR A 18 -17.18 4.07 21.06
CA THR A 18 -16.19 4.73 20.21
C THR A 18 -15.72 3.66 19.23
N PRO A 19 -15.77 3.91 17.91
CA PRO A 19 -15.20 2.96 16.97
C PRO A 19 -13.73 2.77 17.35
N VAL A 20 -13.37 1.54 17.70
CA VAL A 20 -11.97 1.17 17.97
C VAL A 20 -11.30 1.06 16.62
N PHE A 21 -10.72 2.15 16.17
CA PHE A 21 -9.85 2.17 15.00
C PHE A 21 -8.51 1.52 15.35
N GLY A 22 -7.74 1.12 14.34
CA GLY A 22 -6.33 0.80 14.52
C GLY A 22 -5.60 1.96 15.19
N VAL A 23 -4.48 1.65 15.82
CA VAL A 23 -3.67 2.62 16.55
C VAL A 23 -2.32 2.76 15.85
N VAL A 24 -1.90 3.99 15.54
CA VAL A 24 -0.50 4.28 15.29
C VAL A 24 0.19 4.33 16.65
N GLU A 25 1.08 3.37 16.90
CA GLU A 25 1.80 3.23 18.17
C GLU A 25 3.07 4.09 18.21
N ASP A 26 3.74 4.24 17.05
CA ASP A 26 4.99 4.99 16.95
C ASP A 26 5.21 5.53 15.53
N LEU A 27 6.00 6.61 15.44
CA LEU A 27 6.60 7.14 14.23
C LEU A 27 8.11 7.22 14.42
N GLN A 28 8.83 6.32 13.78
CA GLN A 28 10.27 6.40 13.67
C GLN A 28 10.68 7.28 12.49
N ILE A 29 11.19 8.49 12.77
CA ILE A 29 11.74 9.37 11.73
C ILE A 29 13.16 8.88 11.38
N GLU A 30 13.38 8.57 10.10
CA GLU A 30 14.67 8.11 9.56
C GLU A 30 15.50 9.26 9.02
N SER A 31 14.87 10.22 8.35
CA SER A 31 15.56 11.42 7.85
C SER A 31 14.65 12.65 7.80
N VAL A 32 15.30 13.82 7.97
CA VAL A 32 14.71 15.12 7.69
C VAL A 32 15.69 15.89 6.80
N GLU A 33 15.23 16.28 5.61
CA GLU A 33 16.08 16.91 4.60
C GLU A 33 15.43 18.17 4.03
N SER A 34 16.25 19.14 3.66
CA SER A 34 15.79 20.36 2.99
C SER A 34 15.31 20.04 1.57
N VAL A 35 14.23 20.68 1.14
CA VAL A 35 13.62 20.55 -0.18
C VAL A 35 14.06 21.72 -1.06
N ALA A 36 14.35 21.45 -2.34
CA ALA A 36 14.78 22.43 -3.34
C ALA A 36 15.90 23.37 -2.82
N GLU A 37 16.90 22.77 -2.15
CA GLU A 37 18.06 23.49 -1.57
C GLU A 37 17.67 24.64 -0.61
N GLY A 38 16.50 24.50 0.05
CA GLY A 38 15.99 25.51 1.00
C GLY A 38 15.31 26.71 0.34
N ARG A 39 14.88 26.56 -0.92
CA ARG A 39 14.12 27.60 -1.63
C ARG A 39 12.84 27.96 -0.88
N ASP A 40 12.52 29.25 -0.82
CA ASP A 40 11.24 29.73 -0.32
C ASP A 40 10.11 29.46 -1.32
N PHE A 41 8.98 28.97 -0.83
CA PHE A 41 7.75 28.84 -1.58
C PHE A 41 6.79 29.98 -1.17
N GLY A 42 6.86 31.08 -1.89
CA GLY A 42 6.07 32.27 -1.63
C GLY A 42 6.20 32.77 -0.18
N ARG A 43 5.07 33.03 0.48
CA ARG A 43 5.05 33.50 1.88
C ARG A 43 5.18 32.38 2.91
N VAL A 44 5.03 31.12 2.48
CA VAL A 44 5.11 29.95 3.36
C VAL A 44 6.55 29.70 3.81
N GLY A 45 7.52 29.98 2.93
CA GLY A 45 8.94 29.76 3.19
C GLY A 45 9.41 28.38 2.74
N PRO A 46 10.52 27.89 3.28
CA PRO A 46 11.10 26.62 2.86
C PRO A 46 10.29 25.41 3.33
N TYR A 47 10.47 24.29 2.63
CA TYR A 47 9.89 22.99 2.96
C TYR A 47 10.99 22.02 3.34
N GLU A 48 10.60 21.05 4.14
CA GLU A 48 11.43 19.88 4.46
C GLU A 48 10.71 18.58 4.11
N LYS A 49 11.51 17.60 3.73
CA LYS A 49 11.13 16.20 3.54
C LYS A 49 11.33 15.48 4.85
N VAL A 50 10.33 14.72 5.29
CA VAL A 50 10.43 13.80 6.42
C VAL A 50 10.13 12.41 5.90
N VAL A 51 11.05 11.48 6.11
CA VAL A 51 10.90 10.05 5.79
C VAL A 51 10.96 9.27 7.08
N GLY A 52 10.12 8.26 7.19
CA GLY A 52 10.08 7.41 8.38
C GLY A 52 9.17 6.20 8.21
N ARG A 53 8.94 5.53 9.33
CA ARG A 53 8.08 4.35 9.42
C ARG A 53 7.06 4.53 10.53
N LEU A 54 5.83 4.21 10.20
CA LEU A 54 4.74 4.09 11.17
C LEU A 54 4.68 2.64 11.68
N THR A 55 4.65 2.46 12.99
CA THR A 55 4.24 1.21 13.61
C THR A 55 2.76 1.30 13.95
N LEU A 56 1.98 0.37 13.41
CA LEU A 56 0.54 0.31 13.61
C LEU A 56 0.13 -1.01 14.25
N SER A 57 -0.98 -0.97 14.99
CA SER A 57 -1.59 -2.18 15.55
C SER A 57 -3.09 -2.22 15.32
N LEU A 58 -3.61 -3.42 15.07
CA LEU A 58 -5.01 -3.70 14.82
C LEU A 58 -5.52 -4.75 15.81
N ASP A 59 -6.76 -4.60 16.23
CA ASP A 59 -7.46 -5.60 17.02
C ASP A 59 -8.22 -6.56 16.08
N PRO A 60 -7.80 -7.84 15.97
CA PRO A 60 -8.42 -8.79 15.05
C PRO A 60 -9.87 -9.15 15.40
N GLU A 61 -10.35 -8.83 16.61
CA GLU A 61 -11.73 -9.07 17.02
C GLU A 61 -12.70 -7.99 16.48
N THR A 62 -12.18 -6.78 16.26
CA THR A 62 -12.99 -5.63 15.85
C THR A 62 -12.82 -5.27 14.37
N GLU A 63 -11.63 -5.54 13.79
CA GLU A 63 -11.33 -5.22 12.40
C GLU A 63 -11.83 -6.31 11.45
N ARG A 64 -12.51 -5.87 10.36
CA ARG A 64 -13.05 -6.78 9.34
C ARG A 64 -12.06 -6.98 8.19
N ILE A 65 -10.83 -7.34 8.53
CA ILE A 65 -9.78 -7.65 7.55
C ILE A 65 -9.67 -9.17 7.47
N VAL A 66 -9.73 -9.68 6.23
CA VAL A 66 -9.65 -11.13 5.96
C VAL A 66 -8.33 -11.68 6.51
N ASP A 67 -8.42 -12.79 7.23
CA ASP A 67 -7.31 -13.52 7.84
C ASP A 67 -6.48 -12.73 8.87
N LEU A 68 -6.92 -11.56 9.34
CA LEU A 68 -6.21 -10.80 10.37
C LEU A 68 -6.08 -11.61 11.67
N ASN A 69 -7.09 -12.38 12.04
CA ASN A 69 -7.08 -13.25 13.20
C ASN A 69 -6.11 -14.45 13.08
N ARG A 70 -5.56 -14.68 11.90
CA ARG A 70 -4.53 -15.68 11.62
C ARG A 70 -3.11 -15.10 11.64
N ALA A 71 -2.97 -13.79 11.73
CA ALA A 71 -1.68 -13.13 11.87
C ALA A 71 -1.09 -13.35 13.27
N PRO A 72 0.23 -13.29 13.43
CA PRO A 72 0.87 -13.28 14.74
C PRO A 72 0.36 -12.12 15.60
N GLN A 73 -0.01 -12.43 16.84
CA GLN A 73 -0.52 -11.46 17.79
C GLN A 73 0.50 -11.22 18.90
N GLY A 74 0.61 -9.99 19.36
CA GLY A 74 1.36 -9.64 20.56
C GLY A 74 0.70 -10.19 21.84
N SER A 75 1.34 -9.98 22.99
CA SER A 75 0.80 -10.39 24.30
C SER A 75 -0.51 -9.70 24.68
N ASP A 76 -0.81 -8.58 24.03
CA ASP A 76 -2.04 -7.79 24.15
C ASP A 76 -3.14 -8.21 23.14
N GLY A 77 -2.90 -9.26 22.37
CA GLY A 77 -3.83 -9.75 21.35
C GLY A 77 -3.87 -8.95 20.06
N ARG A 78 -3.07 -7.88 19.92
CA ARG A 78 -3.06 -7.03 18.73
C ARG A 78 -2.08 -7.54 17.67
N VAL A 79 -2.42 -7.29 16.41
CA VAL A 79 -1.57 -7.56 15.25
C VAL A 79 -0.81 -6.28 14.90
N ARG A 80 0.53 -6.35 14.85
CA ARG A 80 1.40 -5.23 14.53
C ARG A 80 2.00 -5.35 13.14
N PHE A 81 2.14 -4.21 12.47
CA PHE A 81 2.76 -4.11 11.16
C PHE A 81 3.34 -2.69 10.98
N GLU A 82 4.15 -2.52 9.95
CA GLU A 82 4.80 -1.23 9.67
C GLU A 82 4.44 -0.72 8.28
N ALA A 83 4.41 0.60 8.13
CA ALA A 83 4.19 1.26 6.85
C ALA A 83 5.15 2.43 6.66
N ASP A 84 5.68 2.58 5.45
CA ASP A 84 6.48 3.75 5.11
C ASP A 84 5.62 5.02 5.16
N ILE A 85 6.21 6.11 5.65
CA ILE A 85 5.62 7.44 5.58
C ILE A 85 6.62 8.41 4.96
N TYR A 86 6.11 9.30 4.11
CA TYR A 86 6.87 10.36 3.47
C TYR A 86 6.04 11.64 3.51
N LEU A 87 6.62 12.72 4.02
CA LEU A 87 5.97 14.01 4.14
C LEU A 87 6.81 15.09 3.45
N LEU A 88 6.13 16.04 2.82
CA LEU A 88 6.68 17.37 2.50
C LEU A 88 5.88 18.37 3.29
N ARG A 89 6.53 19.07 4.23
CA ARG A 89 5.87 20.02 5.13
C ARG A 89 6.59 21.36 5.19
N PRO A 90 5.87 22.47 5.45
CA PRO A 90 6.51 23.74 5.74
C PRO A 90 7.44 23.63 6.96
N VAL A 91 8.64 24.20 6.87
CA VAL A 91 9.54 24.34 8.03
C VAL A 91 8.90 25.23 9.11
N HIS A 92 8.13 26.23 8.68
CA HIS A 92 7.36 27.12 9.54
C HIS A 92 5.89 26.70 9.51
N ALA A 93 5.49 25.78 10.40
CA ALA A 93 4.14 25.19 10.40
C ALA A 93 3.04 26.26 10.49
N GLU A 94 3.29 27.37 11.22
CA GLU A 94 2.34 28.48 11.41
C GLU A 94 2.08 29.30 10.12
N ARG A 95 2.91 29.12 9.09
CA ARG A 95 2.74 29.76 7.77
C ARG A 95 2.06 28.84 6.76
N GLY A 96 1.96 27.54 7.10
CA GLY A 96 1.29 26.54 6.30
C GLY A 96 -0.22 26.58 6.43
N ARG A 97 -0.91 25.86 5.55
CA ARG A 97 -2.32 25.53 5.72
C ARG A 97 -2.49 24.43 6.75
N VAL A 98 -3.57 24.50 7.52
CA VAL A 98 -4.00 23.41 8.40
C VAL A 98 -4.63 22.24 7.60
N THR A 99 -4.08 21.95 6.43
CA THR A 99 -4.62 20.93 5.49
C THR A 99 -3.51 20.05 4.97
N LEU A 100 -3.66 18.73 5.24
CA LEU A 100 -2.86 17.67 4.68
C LEU A 100 -3.44 17.26 3.33
N PHE A 101 -2.60 17.10 2.31
CA PHE A 101 -2.99 16.49 1.05
C PHE A 101 -2.32 15.12 0.93
N LEU A 102 -3.09 14.07 1.24
CA LEU A 102 -2.65 12.69 1.19
C LEU A 102 -2.82 12.14 -0.22
N GLU A 103 -1.73 11.78 -0.88
CA GLU A 103 -1.79 10.93 -2.06
C GLU A 103 -1.71 9.48 -1.65
N ILE A 104 -2.62 8.64 -2.16
CA ILE A 104 -2.57 7.19 -2.03
C ILE A 104 -1.61 6.67 -3.11
N PRO A 105 -0.40 6.19 -2.75
CA PRO A 105 0.62 5.83 -3.73
C PRO A 105 0.18 4.69 -4.64
N ASN A 106 0.23 4.90 -5.96
CA ASN A 106 0.04 3.82 -6.91
C ASN A 106 1.39 3.16 -7.19
N ARG A 107 1.54 1.90 -6.82
CA ARG A 107 2.80 1.15 -6.90
C ARG A 107 3.96 1.85 -6.17
N GLY A 108 3.68 2.43 -5.02
CA GLY A 108 4.64 3.13 -4.20
C GLY A 108 5.13 4.48 -4.73
N GLY A 109 4.70 4.88 -5.93
CA GLY A 109 5.16 6.13 -6.57
C GLY A 109 4.42 7.36 -6.08
N LYS A 110 5.03 8.52 -6.26
CA LYS A 110 4.53 9.83 -5.86
C LYS A 110 4.22 10.66 -7.11
N ALA A 111 2.99 11.10 -7.29
CA ALA A 111 2.52 11.74 -8.53
C ALA A 111 1.83 13.09 -8.33
N ILE A 112 1.44 13.45 -7.08
CA ILE A 112 0.66 14.64 -6.78
C ILE A 112 1.32 15.92 -7.31
N VAL A 113 2.66 16.03 -7.16
CA VAL A 113 3.42 17.21 -7.64
C VAL A 113 3.39 17.34 -9.16
N ARG A 114 3.34 16.23 -9.90
CA ARG A 114 3.18 16.26 -11.35
C ARG A 114 1.84 16.85 -11.77
N TYR A 115 0.77 16.48 -11.07
CA TYR A 115 -0.58 16.87 -11.45
C TYR A 115 -0.94 18.29 -11.00
N PHE A 116 -0.47 18.71 -9.85
CA PHE A 116 -0.82 20.02 -9.28
C PHE A 116 0.25 21.09 -9.46
N ASN A 117 1.52 20.69 -9.44
CA ASN A 117 2.63 21.66 -9.55
C ASN A 117 3.27 21.67 -10.95
N ARG A 118 2.73 20.96 -11.93
CA ARG A 118 3.39 20.78 -13.23
C ARG A 118 4.83 20.26 -13.14
N GLY A 119 5.11 19.49 -12.09
CA GLY A 119 6.41 18.89 -11.85
C GLY A 119 6.82 17.92 -12.94
N ALA A 120 8.10 17.55 -12.97
CA ALA A 120 8.65 16.58 -13.90
C ALA A 120 7.90 15.24 -13.84
N THR A 121 8.09 14.42 -14.83
CA THR A 121 7.51 13.08 -14.93
C THR A 121 7.77 12.29 -13.65
N ARG A 122 6.85 11.36 -13.36
CA ARG A 122 6.81 10.43 -12.23
C ARG A 122 8.16 10.33 -11.50
N THR A 123 8.25 10.90 -10.33
CA THR A 123 9.41 10.83 -9.46
C THR A 123 9.10 9.99 -8.23
N PHE A 124 10.13 9.30 -7.72
CA PHE A 124 10.01 8.58 -6.44
C PHE A 124 10.47 9.43 -5.25
N ASP A 125 11.21 10.53 -5.52
CA ASP A 125 11.71 11.47 -4.52
C ASP A 125 11.56 12.92 -5.03
N PRO A 126 10.42 13.58 -4.78
CA PRO A 126 10.13 14.91 -5.29
C PRO A 126 10.78 16.00 -4.42
N VAL A 127 12.10 16.12 -4.45
CA VAL A 127 12.85 17.09 -3.62
C VAL A 127 13.59 18.18 -4.40
N THR A 128 13.75 18.01 -5.71
CA THR A 128 14.45 19.00 -6.54
C THR A 128 13.47 20.05 -7.11
N SER A 129 13.98 21.23 -7.44
CA SER A 129 13.18 22.28 -8.09
C SER A 129 12.48 21.80 -9.35
N GLU A 130 13.14 20.95 -10.16
CA GLU A 130 12.56 20.34 -11.36
C GLU A 130 11.39 19.40 -11.05
N SER A 131 11.57 18.51 -10.05
CA SER A 131 10.53 17.56 -9.65
C SER A 131 9.31 18.24 -9.03
N LEU A 132 9.50 19.37 -8.36
CA LEU A 132 8.45 20.15 -7.71
C LEU A 132 7.71 21.11 -8.65
N GLY A 133 8.24 21.35 -9.85
CA GLY A 133 7.63 22.19 -10.86
C GLY A 133 7.46 23.65 -10.41
N ASP A 134 6.26 24.22 -10.63
CA ASP A 134 5.95 25.59 -10.21
C ASP A 134 5.79 25.76 -8.69
N GLY A 135 5.66 24.65 -7.94
CA GLY A 135 5.56 24.69 -6.48
C GLY A 135 4.18 25.10 -5.95
N PHE A 136 3.14 25.08 -6.78
CA PHE A 136 1.80 25.56 -6.43
C PHE A 136 1.28 25.06 -5.07
N LEU A 137 1.33 23.74 -4.81
CA LEU A 137 0.84 23.22 -3.53
C LEU A 137 1.64 23.71 -2.33
N MET A 138 2.94 23.94 -2.50
CA MET A 138 3.80 24.49 -1.45
C MET A 138 3.56 25.99 -1.24
N GLU A 139 3.39 26.76 -2.31
CA GLU A 139 3.06 28.19 -2.21
C GLU A 139 1.70 28.42 -1.56
N GLU A 140 0.77 27.46 -1.77
CA GLU A 140 -0.53 27.41 -1.09
C GLU A 140 -0.45 26.86 0.35
N GLY A 141 0.71 26.41 0.80
CA GLY A 141 0.98 25.98 2.18
C GLY A 141 0.49 24.59 2.55
N TYR A 142 0.21 23.72 1.59
CA TYR A 142 -0.20 22.34 1.89
C TYR A 142 0.94 21.52 2.44
N THR A 143 0.65 20.71 3.46
CA THR A 143 1.47 19.55 3.81
C THR A 143 1.08 18.41 2.88
N LEU A 144 2.06 17.80 2.21
CA LEU A 144 1.85 16.62 1.35
C LEU A 144 2.26 15.36 2.10
N ALA A 145 1.48 14.29 1.97
CA ALA A 145 1.77 13.02 2.62
C ALA A 145 1.57 11.84 1.68
N TRP A 146 2.38 10.81 1.90
CA TRP A 146 2.26 9.48 1.29
C TRP A 146 2.47 8.45 2.38
N ILE A 147 1.62 7.43 2.39
CA ILE A 147 1.70 6.29 3.31
C ILE A 147 1.74 5.02 2.47
N GLY A 148 2.69 4.13 2.74
CA GLY A 148 2.80 2.84 2.08
C GLY A 148 1.59 1.96 2.40
N TRP A 149 1.00 1.33 1.38
CA TRP A 149 -0.18 0.49 1.56
C TRP A 149 -0.15 -0.80 0.75
N GLN A 150 0.68 -0.85 -0.29
CA GLN A 150 0.90 -2.06 -1.10
C GLN A 150 2.15 -2.77 -0.62
N PHE A 151 2.07 -4.08 -0.43
CA PHE A 151 3.19 -4.89 0.09
C PHE A 151 4.10 -5.40 -1.02
N ASP A 152 3.57 -5.57 -2.22
CA ASP A 152 4.21 -6.18 -3.37
C ASP A 152 4.97 -5.17 -4.24
N VAL A 153 5.27 -4.01 -3.68
CA VAL A 153 6.11 -2.97 -4.30
C VAL A 153 7.57 -3.43 -4.25
N PRO A 154 8.33 -3.30 -5.36
CA PRO A 154 9.76 -3.65 -5.38
C PRO A 154 10.58 -2.84 -4.38
N ASP A 155 11.67 -3.42 -3.87
CA ASP A 155 12.63 -2.72 -3.03
C ASP A 155 13.49 -1.77 -3.88
N GLN A 156 12.94 -0.60 -4.16
CA GLN A 156 13.61 0.50 -4.83
C GLN A 156 13.54 1.75 -3.97
N ASN A 157 14.60 2.56 -4.02
CA ASN A 157 14.70 3.78 -3.23
C ASN A 157 13.45 4.66 -3.36
N ASN A 158 12.89 5.06 -2.22
CA ASN A 158 11.74 5.98 -2.12
C ASN A 158 10.42 5.49 -2.72
N LEU A 159 10.26 4.21 -3.05
CA LEU A 159 8.95 3.60 -3.27
C LEU A 159 8.32 3.25 -1.92
N MET A 160 7.04 3.61 -1.77
CA MET A 160 6.28 3.45 -0.52
C MET A 160 5.65 2.06 -0.46
N LYS A 161 5.87 1.35 0.63
CA LYS A 161 5.27 0.03 0.87
C LYS A 161 4.75 -0.12 2.30
N VAL A 162 3.94 -1.13 2.52
CA VAL A 162 3.56 -1.64 3.84
C VAL A 162 4.22 -2.99 4.06
N ASP A 163 4.73 -3.24 5.24
CA ASP A 163 5.19 -4.56 5.64
C ASP A 163 4.01 -5.34 6.22
N VAL A 164 3.59 -6.35 5.48
CA VAL A 164 2.45 -7.19 5.83
C VAL A 164 2.86 -8.38 6.67
N VAL A 165 1.93 -8.86 7.47
CA VAL A 165 2.11 -10.01 8.34
C VAL A 165 1.56 -11.28 7.68
N PRO A 166 2.20 -12.45 7.89
CA PRO A 166 1.72 -13.71 7.33
C PRO A 166 0.48 -14.22 8.09
N ALA A 167 -0.43 -14.88 7.38
CA ALA A 167 -1.62 -15.52 7.95
C ALA A 167 -1.34 -16.98 8.29
N THR A 168 -0.48 -17.26 9.29
CA THR A 168 0.06 -18.58 9.58
C THR A 168 -0.58 -19.30 10.77
N SER A 169 -1.29 -18.59 11.64
CA SER A 169 -1.96 -19.20 12.79
C SER A 169 -3.12 -20.11 12.34
N GLY A 170 -3.26 -21.28 13.00
CA GLY A 170 -4.32 -22.24 12.70
C GLY A 170 -4.02 -23.19 11.51
N GLY A 171 -2.77 -23.27 11.09
CA GLY A 171 -2.29 -24.18 10.06
C GLY A 171 -2.03 -23.53 8.70
N ARG A 172 -1.35 -24.24 7.84
CA ARG A 172 -0.98 -23.79 6.51
C ARG A 172 -2.21 -23.49 5.65
N VAL A 173 -2.21 -22.34 4.97
CA VAL A 173 -3.24 -21.97 4.00
C VAL A 173 -2.63 -22.11 2.61
N GLU A 174 -3.30 -22.85 1.74
CA GLU A 174 -2.93 -22.97 0.34
C GLU A 174 -4.08 -22.47 -0.54
N GLY A 175 -3.74 -21.90 -1.68
CA GLY A 175 -4.70 -21.42 -2.66
C GLY A 175 -4.12 -21.41 -4.06
N LEU A 176 -5.00 -21.17 -5.04
CA LEU A 176 -4.59 -21.01 -6.42
C LEU A 176 -4.40 -19.51 -6.73
N VAL A 177 -3.27 -19.19 -7.30
CA VAL A 177 -2.92 -17.86 -7.82
C VAL A 177 -2.99 -17.91 -9.33
N ARG A 178 -3.48 -16.83 -9.91
CA ARG A 178 -3.59 -16.65 -11.35
C ARG A 178 -2.72 -15.49 -11.81
N ALA A 179 -1.89 -15.74 -12.81
CA ALA A 179 -1.16 -14.71 -13.55
C ALA A 179 -1.56 -14.81 -15.03
N ASP A 180 -1.86 -13.68 -15.69
CA ASP A 180 -2.13 -13.64 -17.13
C ASP A 180 -1.36 -12.52 -17.81
N HIS A 181 -0.94 -12.76 -19.06
CA HIS A 181 -0.21 -11.81 -19.86
C HIS A 181 -0.65 -11.87 -21.32
N VAL A 182 -0.69 -10.69 -21.96
CA VAL A 182 -0.85 -10.56 -23.40
C VAL A 182 0.50 -10.17 -23.99
N PHE A 183 1.08 -11.05 -24.78
CA PHE A 183 2.39 -10.79 -25.38
C PHE A 183 2.27 -9.82 -26.56
N GLU A 184 2.91 -8.67 -26.46
CA GLU A 184 2.99 -7.69 -27.54
C GLU A 184 4.06 -8.05 -28.57
N GLU A 185 5.08 -8.83 -28.14
CA GLU A 185 6.13 -9.41 -28.96
C GLU A 185 6.30 -10.89 -28.57
N GLU A 186 6.98 -11.67 -29.42
CA GLU A 186 7.35 -13.05 -29.08
C GLU A 186 8.36 -13.07 -27.93
N SER A 187 8.23 -14.01 -27.02
CA SER A 187 9.11 -14.15 -25.86
C SER A 187 9.26 -15.62 -25.49
N ASP A 188 10.42 -16.00 -24.99
CA ASP A 188 10.64 -17.34 -24.40
C ASP A 188 10.22 -17.41 -22.93
N ILE A 189 9.97 -16.24 -22.30
CA ILE A 189 9.78 -16.11 -20.86
C ILE A 189 8.48 -15.35 -20.56
N PHE A 190 7.71 -15.86 -19.62
CA PHE A 190 6.57 -15.20 -18.98
C PHE A 190 6.92 -14.93 -17.51
N GLU A 191 7.27 -13.70 -17.19
CA GLU A 191 7.48 -13.25 -15.82
C GLU A 191 6.15 -13.13 -15.08
N LEU A 192 6.04 -13.75 -13.91
CA LEU A 192 4.78 -13.81 -13.14
C LEU A 192 4.52 -12.55 -12.33
N GLY A 193 5.54 -11.77 -12.02
CA GLY A 193 5.42 -10.45 -11.40
C GLY A 193 4.95 -9.41 -12.41
N HIS A 194 3.64 -9.20 -12.54
CA HIS A 194 3.08 -8.27 -13.52
C HIS A 194 3.31 -6.81 -13.12
N VAL A 195 3.84 -5.98 -14.05
CA VAL A 195 4.01 -4.51 -13.87
C VAL A 195 4.73 -4.12 -12.57
N GLY A 196 5.82 -4.83 -12.23
CA GLY A 196 6.60 -4.54 -11.02
C GLY A 196 5.96 -5.03 -9.70
N HIS A 197 5.06 -6.01 -9.77
CA HIS A 197 4.59 -6.74 -8.60
C HIS A 197 5.55 -7.88 -8.28
N ARG A 198 5.69 -8.21 -7.01
CA ARG A 198 6.25 -9.50 -6.60
C ARG A 198 5.23 -10.60 -6.88
N ALA A 199 5.67 -11.69 -7.47
CA ALA A 199 4.84 -12.87 -7.62
C ALA A 199 4.73 -13.60 -6.28
N TYR A 200 3.59 -14.24 -6.02
CA TYR A 200 3.47 -15.19 -4.91
C TYR A 200 4.32 -16.43 -5.21
N LEU A 201 5.04 -16.92 -4.20
CA LEU A 201 5.84 -18.14 -4.34
C LEU A 201 4.92 -19.36 -4.48
N PRO A 202 5.18 -20.25 -5.44
CA PRO A 202 4.43 -21.48 -5.55
C PRO A 202 4.80 -22.47 -4.44
N THR A 203 3.86 -23.36 -4.13
CA THR A 203 4.07 -24.45 -3.15
C THR A 203 5.21 -25.39 -3.52
N ALA A 204 5.39 -25.65 -4.81
CA ALA A 204 6.47 -26.42 -5.41
C ALA A 204 6.58 -26.06 -6.90
N ILE A 205 7.77 -26.29 -7.49
CA ILE A 205 8.02 -26.02 -8.92
C ILE A 205 7.14 -26.91 -9.82
N ASP A 206 6.92 -28.14 -9.44
CA ASP A 206 6.29 -29.20 -10.25
C ASP A 206 4.92 -29.60 -9.69
N ASP A 207 4.27 -28.71 -8.93
CA ASP A 207 2.95 -29.01 -8.36
C ASP A 207 1.96 -29.36 -9.48
N GLU A 208 1.30 -30.50 -9.33
CA GLU A 208 0.36 -31.05 -10.33
C GLU A 208 -0.85 -30.15 -10.57
N ARG A 209 -1.09 -29.18 -9.67
CA ARG A 209 -2.17 -28.19 -9.79
C ARG A 209 -1.84 -27.05 -10.78
N HIS A 210 -0.57 -26.91 -11.20
CA HIS A 210 -0.16 -25.87 -12.13
C HIS A 210 -0.75 -26.09 -13.52
N ARG A 211 -1.32 -25.06 -14.11
CA ARG A 211 -1.98 -25.08 -15.42
C ARG A 211 -1.61 -23.86 -16.23
N LEU A 212 -1.00 -24.06 -17.38
CA LEU A 212 -0.79 -23.01 -18.37
C LEU A 212 -1.81 -23.16 -19.49
N THR A 213 -2.52 -22.09 -19.80
CA THR A 213 -3.46 -22.04 -20.93
C THR A 213 -3.12 -20.91 -21.89
N VAL A 214 -3.51 -21.09 -23.15
CA VAL A 214 -3.41 -20.08 -24.19
C VAL A 214 -4.76 -19.83 -24.82
N ARG A 215 -5.07 -18.55 -25.11
CA ARG A 215 -6.31 -18.12 -25.79
C ARG A 215 -6.02 -17.03 -26.80
N SER A 216 -6.88 -16.90 -27.80
CA SER A 216 -6.72 -15.87 -28.86
C SER A 216 -7.33 -14.52 -28.46
N THR A 217 -8.21 -14.47 -27.47
CA THR A 217 -8.84 -13.25 -26.94
C THR A 217 -9.03 -13.39 -25.43
N ARG A 218 -9.14 -12.27 -24.71
CA ARG A 218 -9.32 -12.30 -23.22
C ARG A 218 -10.50 -13.11 -22.74
N LEU A 219 -11.60 -13.15 -23.50
CA LEU A 219 -12.82 -13.86 -23.14
C LEU A 219 -13.01 -15.16 -23.95
N GLY A 220 -12.06 -15.50 -24.82
CA GLY A 220 -12.10 -16.71 -25.62
C GLY A 220 -11.81 -17.98 -24.80
N PRO A 221 -12.15 -19.16 -25.35
CA PRO A 221 -11.84 -20.44 -24.69
C PRO A 221 -10.34 -20.63 -24.56
N GLY A 222 -9.92 -21.04 -23.35
CA GLY A 222 -8.52 -21.40 -23.09
C GLY A 222 -8.23 -22.82 -23.60
N LYS A 223 -7.09 -22.98 -24.29
CA LYS A 223 -6.52 -24.28 -24.64
C LYS A 223 -5.39 -24.57 -23.67
N LEU A 224 -5.42 -25.76 -23.05
CA LEU A 224 -4.35 -26.20 -22.15
C LEU A 224 -3.06 -26.39 -22.94
N VAL A 225 -1.96 -25.84 -22.43
CA VAL A 225 -0.60 -26.10 -22.91
C VAL A 225 -0.09 -27.36 -22.21
N PRO A 226 0.41 -28.37 -22.94
CA PRO A 226 0.92 -29.60 -22.34
C PRO A 226 2.00 -29.32 -21.30
N ARG A 227 1.96 -30.02 -20.16
CA ARG A 227 2.87 -29.76 -19.02
C ARG A 227 4.33 -29.94 -19.38
N GLU A 228 4.63 -30.90 -20.25
CA GLU A 228 5.96 -31.22 -20.76
C GLU A 228 6.55 -30.12 -21.67
N SER A 229 5.71 -29.20 -22.17
CA SER A 229 6.13 -28.14 -23.08
C SER A 229 6.60 -26.88 -22.36
N TRP A 230 6.54 -26.80 -21.03
CA TRP A 230 6.93 -25.62 -20.29
C TRP A 230 7.53 -25.95 -18.92
N SER A 231 8.37 -25.05 -18.41
CA SER A 231 9.03 -25.19 -17.12
C SER A 231 8.93 -23.89 -16.31
N SER A 232 8.88 -24.03 -14.99
CA SER A 232 8.97 -22.89 -14.09
C SER A 232 10.42 -22.58 -13.76
N ARG A 233 10.74 -21.29 -13.60
CA ARG A 233 12.06 -20.81 -13.23
C ARG A 233 11.94 -19.96 -11.96
N PHE A 234 12.80 -20.22 -10.98
CA PHE A 234 12.90 -19.52 -9.72
C PHE A 234 14.35 -19.07 -9.49
N PRO A 235 14.74 -17.86 -9.90
CA PRO A 235 16.09 -17.38 -9.62
C PRO A 235 16.31 -17.07 -8.14
N ASP A 236 15.28 -16.60 -7.45
CA ASP A 236 15.32 -16.31 -6.01
C ASP A 236 14.10 -16.91 -5.31
N GLU A 237 14.34 -17.94 -4.51
CA GLU A 237 13.30 -18.67 -3.76
C GLU A 237 12.76 -17.86 -2.56
N VAL A 238 13.48 -16.83 -2.11
CA VAL A 238 13.09 -16.04 -0.93
C VAL A 238 12.22 -14.85 -1.31
N THR A 239 12.60 -14.12 -2.37
CA THR A 239 11.91 -12.89 -2.77
C THR A 239 10.85 -13.11 -3.84
N GLY A 240 10.91 -14.23 -4.57
CA GLY A 240 10.11 -14.48 -5.76
C GLY A 240 10.51 -13.62 -6.96
N GLU A 241 11.62 -12.89 -6.86
CA GLU A 241 12.15 -12.12 -7.98
C GLU A 241 12.59 -13.04 -9.12
N GLY A 242 12.19 -12.67 -10.34
CA GLY A 242 12.47 -13.46 -11.53
C GLY A 242 11.69 -14.77 -11.64
N LEU A 243 10.62 -14.95 -10.83
CA LEU A 243 9.70 -16.05 -11.00
C LEU A 243 9.07 -15.98 -12.38
N ALA A 244 9.32 -16.99 -13.19
CA ALA A 244 8.93 -16.99 -14.59
C ALA A 244 8.59 -18.40 -15.08
N VAL A 245 7.87 -18.47 -16.20
CA VAL A 245 7.62 -19.67 -16.96
C VAL A 245 8.33 -19.58 -18.30
N ARG A 246 9.01 -20.65 -18.71
CA ARG A 246 9.59 -20.82 -20.03
C ARG A 246 8.73 -21.79 -20.83
N LEU A 247 8.41 -21.44 -22.08
CA LEU A 247 7.63 -22.24 -22.99
C LEU A 247 8.49 -22.71 -24.18
N ASP A 248 8.47 -24.00 -24.46
CA ASP A 248 9.11 -24.54 -25.65
C ASP A 248 8.42 -24.00 -26.90
N GLY A 249 9.20 -23.41 -27.80
CA GLY A 249 8.68 -22.72 -28.97
C GLY A 249 8.17 -21.30 -28.72
N GLY A 250 8.27 -20.80 -27.48
CA GLY A 250 8.00 -19.42 -27.11
C GLY A 250 6.52 -19.06 -26.96
N PHE A 251 6.29 -17.91 -26.32
CA PHE A 251 5.00 -17.26 -26.18
C PHE A 251 4.73 -16.42 -27.44
N GLN A 252 3.56 -16.61 -28.05
CA GLN A 252 3.21 -15.98 -29.33
C GLN A 252 2.63 -14.59 -29.15
N LYS A 253 3.06 -13.66 -30.00
CA LYS A 253 2.49 -12.30 -30.10
C LYS A 253 0.97 -12.33 -30.30
N GLY A 254 0.26 -11.46 -29.59
CA GLY A 254 -1.19 -11.30 -29.68
C GLY A 254 -2.00 -12.39 -28.99
N LYS A 255 -1.36 -13.36 -28.33
CA LYS A 255 -2.03 -14.38 -27.54
C LYS A 255 -2.06 -14.00 -26.07
N VAL A 256 -3.10 -14.47 -25.38
CA VAL A 256 -3.23 -14.38 -23.93
C VAL A 256 -2.82 -15.70 -23.32
N TYR A 257 -1.78 -15.68 -22.51
CA TYR A 257 -1.36 -16.83 -21.72
C TYR A 257 -1.80 -16.60 -20.27
N GLU A 258 -2.27 -17.66 -19.65
CA GLU A 258 -2.70 -17.64 -18.26
C GLU A 258 -2.09 -18.84 -17.53
N LEU A 259 -1.34 -18.56 -16.47
CA LEU A 259 -0.87 -19.56 -15.53
C LEU A 259 -1.75 -19.52 -14.27
N VAL A 260 -2.27 -20.66 -13.89
CA VAL A 260 -2.82 -20.92 -12.55
C VAL A 260 -1.86 -21.83 -11.83
N TYR A 261 -1.44 -21.41 -10.64
CA TYR A 261 -0.50 -22.19 -9.82
C TYR A 261 -0.86 -22.17 -8.36
N ALA A 262 -0.45 -23.21 -7.63
CA ALA A 262 -0.67 -23.30 -6.19
C ALA A 262 0.38 -22.46 -5.43
N SER A 263 -0.09 -21.68 -4.48
CA SER A 263 0.73 -20.91 -3.55
C SER A 263 0.28 -21.16 -2.12
N ALA A 264 1.13 -20.86 -1.16
CA ALA A 264 0.85 -21.07 0.27
C ALA A 264 1.20 -19.82 1.07
N ASP A 265 0.76 -19.84 2.34
CA ASP A 265 1.14 -18.87 3.35
C ASP A 265 0.85 -17.44 2.92
N PRO A 266 -0.44 -17.10 2.65
CA PRO A 266 -0.84 -15.76 2.23
C PRO A 266 -0.53 -14.74 3.30
N VAL A 267 -0.35 -13.48 2.87
CA VAL A 267 -0.17 -12.35 3.77
C VAL A 267 -1.48 -11.57 3.95
N VAL A 268 -1.62 -10.88 5.08
CA VAL A 268 -2.81 -10.08 5.39
C VAL A 268 -2.74 -8.75 4.65
N VAL A 269 -3.14 -8.73 3.40
CA VAL A 269 -3.03 -7.57 2.49
C VAL A 269 -3.85 -6.37 2.97
N GLY A 270 -4.98 -6.63 3.64
CA GLY A 270 -5.92 -5.59 4.09
C GLY A 270 -5.35 -4.60 5.11
N VAL A 271 -4.22 -4.93 5.78
CA VAL A 271 -3.55 -4.00 6.71
C VAL A 271 -3.08 -2.72 6.01
N GLY A 272 -2.77 -2.77 4.71
CA GLY A 272 -2.39 -1.58 3.94
C GLY A 272 -3.50 -0.53 3.86
N LEU A 273 -4.76 -0.94 3.75
CA LEU A 273 -5.90 -0.01 3.79
C LEU A 273 -6.09 0.58 5.18
N ALA A 274 -5.85 -0.22 6.23
CA ALA A 274 -5.85 0.26 7.61
C ALA A 274 -4.71 1.28 7.83
N ALA A 275 -3.52 1.04 7.28
CA ALA A 275 -2.41 2.01 7.35
C ALA A 275 -2.80 3.39 6.80
N LEU A 276 -3.49 3.44 5.67
CA LEU A 276 -3.97 4.71 5.10
C LEU A 276 -5.01 5.38 6.00
N ARG A 277 -6.01 4.63 6.47
CA ARG A 277 -7.09 5.13 7.33
C ARG A 277 -6.53 5.69 8.64
N ASP A 278 -5.78 4.86 9.36
CA ASP A 278 -5.33 5.16 10.71
C ASP A 278 -4.16 6.15 10.73
N GLY A 279 -3.24 6.04 9.76
CA GLY A 279 -2.17 7.01 9.57
C GLY A 279 -2.68 8.40 9.22
N ALA A 280 -3.70 8.51 8.35
CA ALA A 280 -4.33 9.79 8.02
C ALA A 280 -5.05 10.41 9.23
N ALA A 281 -5.77 9.58 10.00
CA ALA A 281 -6.44 10.03 11.23
C ALA A 281 -5.43 10.48 12.29
N TRP A 282 -4.36 9.70 12.49
CA TRP A 282 -3.30 10.03 13.43
C TRP A 282 -2.56 11.32 13.06
N LEU A 283 -2.24 11.53 11.78
CA LEU A 283 -1.61 12.77 11.31
C LEU A 283 -2.49 14.00 11.59
N ARG A 284 -3.83 13.85 11.61
CA ARG A 284 -4.76 14.94 11.87
C ARG A 284 -5.01 15.16 13.36
N ASP A 285 -5.17 14.08 14.13
CA ASP A 285 -5.81 14.14 15.45
C ASP A 285 -4.82 13.92 16.62
N SER A 286 -3.61 13.40 16.36
CA SER A 286 -2.64 13.10 17.41
C SER A 286 -1.83 14.33 17.81
N GLU A 287 -1.58 14.48 19.11
CA GLU A 287 -0.64 15.48 19.64
C GLU A 287 0.82 15.12 19.29
N ASP A 288 1.11 13.83 19.02
CA ASP A 288 2.43 13.34 18.59
C ASP A 288 2.64 13.45 17.07
N SER A 289 1.65 13.99 16.34
CA SER A 289 1.76 14.19 14.90
C SER A 289 2.90 15.13 14.52
N PRO A 290 3.74 14.78 13.54
CA PRO A 290 4.81 15.67 13.09
C PRO A 290 4.29 16.87 12.27
N VAL A 291 2.97 17.00 12.07
CA VAL A 291 2.34 18.05 11.26
C VAL A 291 1.16 18.69 12.00
N ALA A 292 0.99 20.00 11.81
CA ALA A 292 -0.11 20.75 12.41
C ALA A 292 -1.24 20.92 11.38
N VAL A 293 -2.15 19.93 11.31
CA VAL A 293 -3.25 19.92 10.33
C VAL A 293 -4.58 19.59 10.99
N GLU A 294 -5.66 20.13 10.45
CA GLU A 294 -7.04 19.93 10.93
C GLU A 294 -7.90 19.16 9.90
N ARG A 295 -7.42 19.10 8.65
CA ARG A 295 -8.15 18.50 7.53
C ARG A 295 -7.24 17.64 6.70
N VAL A 296 -7.82 16.56 6.17
CA VAL A 296 -7.17 15.68 5.21
C VAL A 296 -7.96 15.67 3.92
N LEU A 297 -7.29 15.99 2.82
CA LEU A 297 -7.77 15.75 1.46
C LEU A 297 -7.05 14.54 0.93
N ALA A 298 -7.76 13.61 0.33
CA ALA A 298 -7.15 12.41 -0.24
C ALA A 298 -7.27 12.41 -1.77
N MET A 299 -6.23 11.91 -2.44
CA MET A 299 -6.19 11.73 -3.89
C MET A 299 -5.68 10.35 -4.25
N GLY A 300 -6.35 9.71 -5.19
CA GLY A 300 -5.90 8.47 -5.81
C GLY A 300 -5.97 8.57 -7.33
N ILE A 301 -5.08 7.84 -8.01
CA ILE A 301 -4.99 7.84 -9.48
C ILE A 301 -4.99 6.41 -9.98
N SER A 302 -5.81 6.10 -11.02
CA SER A 302 -5.90 4.78 -11.63
C SER A 302 -6.39 3.74 -10.61
N GLN A 303 -5.56 2.79 -10.21
CA GLN A 303 -5.89 1.76 -9.22
C GLN A 303 -6.33 2.37 -7.89
N THR A 304 -5.63 3.40 -7.42
CA THR A 304 -5.88 4.03 -6.12
C THR A 304 -7.03 5.04 -6.13
N GLY A 305 -7.54 5.39 -7.30
CA GLY A 305 -8.70 6.27 -7.48
C GLY A 305 -10.05 5.54 -7.57
N ARG A 306 -10.09 4.23 -7.32
CA ARG A 306 -11.30 3.39 -7.43
C ARG A 306 -12.04 3.23 -6.12
#